data_7d9a8c213a97de9c6309326d47ed9075
#
_entry.id   7d9a8c213a97de9c6309326d47ed9075
#
_cell.length_a   1.000
_cell.length_b   1.000
_cell.length_c   1.000
_cell.angle_alpha   90.00
_cell.angle_beta   90.00
_cell.angle_gamma   90.00
#
_symmetry.space_group_name_H-M   'P 1'
#
loop_
_entity.id
_entity.type
_entity.pdbx_description
1 polymer ?
#
loop_
_entity_poly.entity_id
_entity_poly.type
_entity_poly.pdbx_seq_one_letter_code
_entity_poly.pdbx_strand_id
1 'polypeptide(L)'
;MPMKVLDMFCGMSAFRTAAELIGGFSFIGHCDNDPTAIAAYRTLYQTEGEYFCNDARAVNTDEIPDFDLLVGGFPCVAFSAAGARRAFDDPRGTLFFELSRILEAKHPAY
;
A
#
# COMPACT_ATOMS: atom_id res chain seq x y z
N MET A 1 -13.81 17.62 -2.54
CA MET A 1 -13.16 16.81 -1.51
C MET A 1 -12.13 15.92 -2.15
N PRO A 2 -10.88 15.90 -1.69
CA PRO A 2 -9.90 15.00 -2.26
C PRO A 2 -10.22 13.54 -1.94
N MET A 3 -9.86 12.66 -2.86
CA MET A 3 -9.98 11.23 -2.67
C MET A 3 -8.87 10.78 -1.72
N LYS A 4 -9.22 10.11 -0.64
CA LYS A 4 -8.26 9.63 0.36
C LYS A 4 -7.67 8.30 -0.07
N VAL A 5 -6.34 8.19 -0.03
CA VAL A 5 -5.61 7.05 -0.58
C VAL A 5 -4.77 6.38 0.50
N LEU A 6 -4.82 5.05 0.56
CA LEU A 6 -3.86 4.24 1.30
C LEU A 6 -2.89 3.60 0.30
N ASP A 7 -1.60 3.84 0.49
CA ASP A 7 -0.52 3.44 -0.42
C ASP A 7 0.22 2.24 0.15
N MET A 8 -0.17 1.04 -0.29
CA MET A 8 0.41 -0.20 0.18
C MET A 8 1.56 -0.66 -0.70
N PHE A 9 2.63 -1.18 -0.08
CA PHE A 9 3.85 -1.59 -0.78
C PHE A 9 4.39 -0.44 -1.62
N CYS A 10 4.49 0.72 -0.99
CA CYS A 10 4.63 1.98 -1.71
C CYS A 10 5.96 2.12 -2.45
N GLY A 11 7.05 1.57 -1.93
CA GLY A 11 8.36 1.81 -2.51
C GLY A 11 8.60 3.30 -2.66
N MET A 12 8.93 3.75 -3.86
CA MET A 12 9.00 5.18 -4.20
C MET A 12 7.69 5.70 -4.81
N SER A 13 6.72 4.85 -4.95
CA SER A 13 5.34 5.09 -5.39
C SER A 13 5.17 5.93 -6.66
N ALA A 14 5.11 5.24 -7.79
CA ALA A 14 4.70 5.88 -9.04
C ALA A 14 3.25 6.38 -8.97
N PHE A 15 2.40 5.69 -8.21
CA PHE A 15 1.01 6.13 -7.99
C PHE A 15 0.96 7.49 -7.32
N ARG A 16 1.74 7.71 -6.27
CA ARG A 16 1.71 8.98 -5.56
C ARG A 16 2.29 10.10 -6.42
N THR A 17 3.36 9.84 -7.15
CA THR A 17 3.91 10.83 -8.09
C THR A 17 2.85 11.26 -9.09
N ALA A 18 2.17 10.31 -9.73
CA ALA A 18 1.11 10.61 -10.69
C ALA A 18 -0.06 11.35 -10.03
N ALA A 19 -0.47 10.91 -8.84
CA ALA A 19 -1.58 11.51 -8.12
C ALA A 19 -1.30 12.96 -7.73
N GLU A 20 -0.07 13.26 -7.34
CA GLU A 20 0.32 14.63 -6.99
C GLU A 20 0.39 15.54 -8.21
N LEU A 21 0.75 15.00 -9.38
CA LEU A 21 0.74 15.76 -10.62
C LEU A 21 -0.68 16.07 -11.09
N ILE A 22 -1.60 15.14 -10.93
CA ILE A 22 -2.99 15.30 -11.35
C ILE A 22 -3.76 16.16 -10.35
N GLY A 23 -3.51 15.98 -9.07
CA GLY A 23 -4.26 16.62 -8.00
C GLY A 23 -5.56 15.88 -7.65
N GLY A 24 -6.18 16.26 -6.56
CA GLY A 24 -7.45 15.66 -6.12
C GLY A 24 -7.31 14.44 -5.23
N PHE A 25 -6.09 14.13 -4.77
CA PHE A 25 -5.82 12.99 -3.91
C PHE A 25 -5.16 13.43 -2.61
N SER A 26 -5.51 12.75 -1.51
CA SER A 26 -4.89 12.96 -0.21
C SER A 26 -4.44 11.61 0.32
N PHE A 27 -3.15 11.44 0.54
CA PHE A 27 -2.61 10.17 1.04
C PHE A 27 -2.71 10.14 2.56
N ILE A 28 -3.44 9.16 3.10
CA ILE A 28 -3.69 9.05 4.53
C ILE A 28 -2.75 8.03 5.20
N GLY A 29 -2.03 7.24 4.42
CA GLY A 29 -1.11 6.26 4.96
C GLY A 29 -0.27 5.61 3.88
N HIS A 30 0.82 5.01 4.33
CA HIS A 30 1.73 4.26 3.45
C HIS A 30 2.32 3.08 4.21
N CYS A 31 2.70 2.05 3.47
CA CYS A 31 3.27 0.84 4.03
C CYS A 31 4.33 0.27 3.10
N ASP A 32 5.50 -0.04 3.62
CA ASP A 32 6.55 -0.78 2.93
C ASP A 32 7.51 -1.34 3.98
N ASN A 33 8.13 -2.47 3.68
CA ASN A 33 9.07 -3.11 4.62
C ASN A 33 10.54 -2.78 4.33
N ASP A 34 10.84 -2.05 3.28
CA ASP A 34 12.20 -1.67 2.92
C ASP A 34 12.54 -0.30 3.51
N PRO A 35 13.46 -0.23 4.51
CA PRO A 35 13.82 1.04 5.12
C PRO A 35 14.38 2.05 4.13
N THR A 36 15.12 1.60 3.12
CA THR A 36 15.70 2.47 2.10
C THR A 36 14.60 3.09 1.25
N ALA A 37 13.62 2.27 0.83
CA ALA A 37 12.49 2.76 0.07
C ALA A 37 11.66 3.77 0.87
N ILE A 38 11.43 3.51 2.15
CA ILE A 38 10.68 4.43 3.03
C ILE A 38 11.43 5.75 3.20
N ALA A 39 12.75 5.71 3.36
CA ALA A 39 13.54 6.94 3.47
C ALA A 39 13.42 7.78 2.19
N ALA A 40 13.50 7.15 1.02
CA ALA A 40 13.32 7.82 -0.26
C ALA A 40 11.90 8.40 -0.40
N TYR A 41 10.90 7.62 -0.04
CA TYR A 41 9.50 8.03 -0.07
C TYR A 41 9.27 9.29 0.75
N ARG A 42 9.79 9.31 1.97
CA ARG A 42 9.64 10.46 2.87
C ARG A 42 10.42 11.69 2.43
N THR A 43 11.45 11.49 1.60
CA THR A 43 12.19 12.60 0.99
C THR A 43 11.41 13.22 -0.16
N LEU A 44 10.72 12.39 -0.94
CA LEU A 44 9.97 12.82 -2.12
C LEU A 44 8.62 13.45 -1.78
N TYR A 45 7.99 13.02 -0.69
CA TYR A 45 6.62 13.39 -0.37
C TYR A 45 6.50 13.90 1.06
N GLN A 46 5.48 14.72 1.31
CA GLN A 46 5.16 15.15 2.66
C GLN A 46 4.27 14.08 3.31
N THR A 47 4.80 13.41 4.33
CA THR A 47 4.14 12.26 4.96
C THR A 47 3.76 12.50 6.42
N GLU A 48 3.88 13.72 6.92
CA GLU A 48 3.53 14.04 8.30
C GLU A 48 2.06 13.75 8.57
N GLY A 49 1.80 13.08 9.68
CA GLY A 49 0.43 12.75 10.08
C GLY A 49 -0.16 11.54 9.38
N GLU A 50 0.54 10.93 8.44
CA GLU A 50 0.04 9.74 7.77
C GLU A 50 0.20 8.50 8.63
N TYR A 51 -0.75 7.57 8.52
CA TYR A 51 -0.60 6.23 9.07
C TYR A 51 0.61 5.56 8.40
N PHE A 52 1.43 4.89 9.19
CA PHE A 52 2.55 4.12 8.68
C PHE A 52 2.63 2.76 9.35
N CYS A 53 2.92 1.72 8.57
CA CYS A 53 3.30 0.42 9.07
C CYS A 53 4.41 -0.14 8.19
N ASN A 54 5.44 -0.72 8.81
CA ASN A 54 6.55 -1.28 8.06
C ASN A 54 6.35 -2.74 7.64
N ASP A 55 5.25 -3.36 8.07
CA ASP A 55 4.94 -4.74 7.71
C ASP A 55 3.44 -4.87 7.49
N ALA A 56 3.05 -5.19 6.24
CA ALA A 56 1.65 -5.35 5.88
C ALA A 56 0.92 -6.38 6.76
N ARG A 57 1.64 -7.40 7.25
CA ARG A 57 1.07 -8.42 8.12
C ARG A 57 0.72 -7.89 9.50
N ALA A 58 1.38 -6.83 9.92
CA ALA A 58 1.17 -6.22 11.23
C ALA A 58 0.17 -5.05 11.19
N VAL A 59 -0.39 -4.73 10.03
CA VAL A 59 -1.36 -3.64 9.90
C VAL A 59 -2.58 -3.93 10.76
N ASN A 60 -2.88 -3.00 11.66
CA ASN A 60 -4.12 -3.01 12.43
C ASN A 60 -5.11 -2.09 11.72
N THR A 61 -6.15 -2.67 11.16
CA THR A 61 -7.13 -1.93 10.37
C THR A 61 -7.91 -0.90 11.20
N ASP A 62 -8.01 -1.12 12.50
CA ASP A 62 -8.68 -0.16 13.40
C ASP A 62 -7.90 1.15 13.55
N GLU A 63 -6.60 1.12 13.29
CA GLU A 63 -5.74 2.31 13.38
C GLU A 63 -5.70 3.12 12.08
N ILE A 64 -6.18 2.55 10.98
CA ILE A 64 -6.17 3.22 9.69
C ILE A 64 -7.37 4.17 9.60
N PRO A 65 -7.17 5.46 9.28
CA PRO A 65 -8.29 6.34 8.98
C PRO A 65 -9.09 5.82 7.78
N ASP A 66 -10.34 6.21 7.68
CA ASP A 66 -11.14 5.85 6.51
C ASP A 66 -10.53 6.42 5.24
N PHE A 67 -10.60 5.66 4.16
CA PHE A 67 -10.03 6.05 2.87
C PHE A 67 -10.93 5.54 1.73
N ASP A 68 -10.72 6.11 0.55
CA ASP A 68 -11.56 5.85 -0.62
C ASP A 68 -10.92 4.93 -1.63
N LEU A 69 -9.58 4.94 -1.71
CA LEU A 69 -8.82 4.21 -2.71
C LEU A 69 -7.63 3.51 -2.06
N LEU A 70 -7.49 2.23 -2.33
CA LEU A 70 -6.30 1.47 -1.98
C LEU A 70 -5.48 1.25 -3.24
N VAL A 71 -4.21 1.67 -3.21
CA VAL A 71 -3.25 1.35 -4.27
C VAL A 71 -2.20 0.42 -3.69
N GLY A 72 -1.73 -0.53 -4.48
CA GLY A 72 -0.76 -1.48 -3.99
C GLY A 72 -0.03 -2.18 -5.11
N GLY A 73 1.30 -2.04 -5.10
CA GLY A 73 2.18 -2.75 -6.02
C GLY A 73 2.89 -3.89 -5.31
N PHE A 74 2.13 -4.83 -4.72
CA PHE A 74 2.74 -5.92 -3.99
C PHE A 74 3.66 -6.75 -4.89
N PRO A 75 4.69 -7.42 -4.33
CA PRO A 75 5.58 -8.24 -5.15
C PRO A 75 4.81 -9.32 -5.89
N CYS A 76 4.82 -9.26 -7.22
CA CYS A 76 4.04 -10.17 -8.06
C CYS A 76 4.85 -11.35 -8.58
N VAL A 77 6.11 -11.46 -8.19
CA VAL A 77 6.97 -12.55 -8.65
C VAL A 77 6.42 -13.93 -8.28
N ALA A 78 5.71 -14.04 -7.17
CA ALA A 78 5.05 -15.28 -6.74
C ALA A 78 3.89 -15.68 -7.67
N PHE A 79 3.38 -14.75 -8.46
CA PHE A 79 2.27 -14.96 -9.39
C PHE A 79 2.74 -14.95 -10.86
N SER A 80 4.05 -14.96 -11.10
CA SER A 80 4.60 -15.11 -12.45
C SER A 80 4.31 -16.50 -13.00
N ALA A 81 4.52 -16.70 -14.29
CA ALA A 81 4.23 -17.97 -14.96
C ALA A 81 4.90 -19.17 -14.26
N ALA A 82 6.15 -18.99 -13.82
CA ALA A 82 6.91 -20.06 -13.16
C ALA A 82 6.48 -20.31 -11.72
N GLY A 83 5.89 -19.30 -11.06
CA GLY A 83 5.52 -19.37 -9.67
C GLY A 83 4.03 -19.49 -9.40
N ALA A 84 3.17 -19.54 -10.43
CA ALA A 84 1.72 -19.44 -10.29
C ALA A 84 1.13 -20.46 -9.34
N ARG A 85 1.63 -21.71 -9.36
CA ARG A 85 1.11 -22.77 -8.49
C ARG A 85 1.54 -22.63 -7.03
N ARG A 86 2.57 -21.85 -6.76
CA ARG A 86 3.12 -21.64 -5.43
C ARG A 86 2.77 -20.29 -4.85
N ALA A 87 1.99 -19.49 -5.59
CA ALA A 87 1.71 -18.12 -5.21
C ALA A 87 1.17 -17.99 -3.78
N PHE A 88 0.28 -18.91 -3.38
CA PHE A 88 -0.35 -18.89 -2.07
C PHE A 88 0.50 -19.54 -0.97
N ASP A 89 1.50 -20.33 -1.33
CA ASP A 89 2.44 -20.93 -0.38
C ASP A 89 3.69 -20.08 -0.20
N ASP A 90 3.98 -19.19 -1.13
CA ASP A 90 5.13 -18.29 -1.05
C ASP A 90 4.85 -17.16 -0.07
N PRO A 91 5.78 -16.83 0.87
CA PRO A 91 5.58 -15.72 1.80
C PRO A 91 5.23 -14.40 1.11
N ARG A 92 5.72 -14.17 -0.11
CA ARG A 92 5.38 -12.97 -0.89
C ARG A 92 3.97 -13.02 -1.43
N GLY A 93 3.45 -14.21 -1.71
CA GLY A 93 2.07 -14.41 -2.15
C GLY A 93 1.06 -14.14 -1.05
N THR A 94 1.42 -14.38 0.22
CA THR A 94 0.53 -14.09 1.35
C THR A 94 0.25 -12.61 1.53
N LEU A 95 1.07 -11.73 0.97
CA LEU A 95 0.85 -10.28 1.03
C LEU A 95 -0.42 -9.87 0.29
N PHE A 96 -0.81 -10.63 -0.73
CA PHE A 96 -2.11 -10.43 -1.39
C PHE A 96 -3.27 -10.57 -0.38
N PHE A 97 -3.19 -11.57 0.50
CA PHE A 97 -4.24 -11.78 1.51
C PHE A 97 -4.29 -10.65 2.52
N GLU A 98 -3.17 -9.98 2.76
CA GLU A 98 -3.16 -8.80 3.62
C GLU A 98 -3.92 -7.64 2.99
N LEU A 99 -3.79 -7.45 1.67
CA LEU A 99 -4.61 -6.47 0.96
C LEU A 99 -6.09 -6.83 1.04
N SER A 100 -6.43 -8.10 0.83
CA SER A 100 -7.81 -8.58 0.95
C SER A 100 -8.38 -8.31 2.35
N ARG A 101 -7.60 -8.55 3.39
CA ARG A 101 -8.02 -8.31 4.77
C ARG A 101 -8.32 -6.84 5.00
N ILE A 102 -7.48 -5.95 4.50
CA ILE A 102 -7.67 -4.51 4.64
C ILE A 102 -8.93 -4.06 3.89
N LEU A 103 -9.11 -4.54 2.67
CA LEU A 103 -10.29 -4.23 1.86
C LEU A 103 -11.57 -4.69 2.53
N GLU A 104 -11.55 -5.89 3.11
CA GLU A 104 -12.71 -6.45 3.79
C GLU A 104 -13.06 -5.67 5.05
N ALA A 105 -12.06 -5.19 5.78
CA ALA A 105 -12.28 -4.44 7.01
C ALA A 105 -12.70 -2.97 6.75
N LYS A 106 -12.17 -2.35 5.71
CA LYS A 106 -12.33 -0.91 5.49
C LYS A 106 -13.34 -0.56 4.41
N HIS A 107 -13.65 -1.47 3.51
CA HIS A 107 -14.63 -1.27 2.42
C HIS A 107 -14.45 0.05 1.65
N PRO A 108 -13.23 0.34 1.14
CA PRO A 108 -13.07 1.55 0.32
C PRO A 108 -13.85 1.42 -0.99
N ALA A 109 -14.15 2.55 -1.63
CA ALA A 109 -14.89 2.56 -2.89
C ALA A 109 -14.08 1.94 -4.04
N TYR A 110 -12.76 2.05 -3.99
CA TYR A 110 -11.85 1.60 -5.05
C TYR A 110 -10.62 0.91 -4.50
#